data_ebae77e4ba617688fd97105abf64d83c
#
_entry.id   ebae77e4ba617688fd97105abf64d83c
#
_cell.length_a   1.000
_cell.length_b   1.000
_cell.length_c   1.000
_cell.angle_alpha   90.00
_cell.angle_beta   90.00
_cell.angle_gamma   90.00
#
_symmetry.space_group_name_H-M   'P 1'
#
loop_
_entity.id
_entity.type
_entity.pdbx_description
1 polymer ?
#
loop_
_entity_poly.entity_id
_entity_poly.type
_entity_poly.pdbx_seq_one_letter_code
_entity_poly.pdbx_strand_id
1 'polypeptide(L)'
;VSEWGSHGMPSYQTYTEIVREAELKTPMGPVLLKMDEKLMAEQFPDITYHWVEFLPSRLPQMLSRGSAFDNLAQADLERFTEAVAAGAGEFYKISAEAARHAYPTNGGLLFWVWKRPWPVVAIQIVDGFGQPSQVYYEVKRAYSSPWPCLQPPHLNYVAGEPVTMPVHVLTDRPLDGGLRVHARLVGSDLTTRRDWKALPIEATSMGDAGSLTEAAPGPELAFEVPDDAARAFFFVVLELTDASDSVVARNVYTFRCPPQLEDAAFRAAY
;
A
#
# COMPACT_ATOMS: atom_id res chain seq x y z
N VAL A 1 -15.77 -4.13 -10.12
CA VAL A 1 -15.00 -5.33 -9.72
C VAL A 1 -15.70 -5.99 -8.56
N SER A 2 -16.17 -7.23 -8.76
CA SER A 2 -17.05 -7.95 -7.80
C SER A 2 -16.29 -8.64 -6.67
N GLU A 3 -15.03 -8.99 -6.88
CA GLU A 3 -14.16 -9.61 -5.88
C GLU A 3 -12.72 -9.13 -6.06
N TRP A 4 -12.12 -8.71 -4.96
CA TRP A 4 -10.78 -8.21 -5.00
C TRP A 4 -10.11 -8.33 -3.63
N GLY A 5 -8.85 -8.76 -3.62
CA GLY A 5 -8.11 -8.93 -2.40
C GLY A 5 -6.67 -9.37 -2.57
N SER A 6 -5.92 -9.30 -1.51
CA SER A 6 -4.55 -9.77 -1.39
C SER A 6 -4.38 -10.59 -0.13
N HIS A 7 -3.58 -11.64 -0.21
CA HIS A 7 -3.18 -12.41 0.96
C HIS A 7 -2.42 -11.51 1.93
N GLY A 8 -2.74 -11.67 3.20
CA GLY A 8 -2.09 -11.03 4.33
C GLY A 8 -2.04 -11.99 5.51
N MET A 9 -1.32 -11.60 6.52
CA MET A 9 -1.19 -12.34 7.77
C MET A 9 -2.11 -11.76 8.83
N PRO A 10 -2.57 -12.56 9.82
CA PRO A 10 -3.12 -12.04 11.07
C PRO A 10 -2.13 -11.05 11.71
N SER A 11 -2.61 -10.23 12.64
CA SER A 11 -1.72 -9.37 13.41
C SER A 11 -0.73 -10.18 14.24
N TYR A 12 0.44 -9.64 14.52
CA TYR A 12 1.40 -10.30 15.42
C TYR A 12 0.78 -10.62 16.79
N GLN A 13 -0.05 -9.73 17.32
CA GLN A 13 -0.78 -9.97 18.56
C GLN A 13 -1.66 -11.22 18.50
N THR A 14 -2.33 -11.47 17.37
CA THR A 14 -3.10 -12.71 17.19
C THR A 14 -2.19 -13.93 17.20
N TYR A 15 -1.01 -13.85 16.60
CA TYR A 15 -0.06 -14.97 16.64
C TYR A 15 0.43 -15.29 18.05
N THR A 16 0.63 -14.30 18.91
CA THR A 16 1.05 -14.55 20.30
C THR A 16 0.04 -15.38 21.10
N GLU A 17 -1.22 -15.44 20.66
CA GLU A 17 -2.29 -16.21 21.32
C GLU A 17 -2.41 -17.65 20.80
N ILE A 18 -1.89 -17.93 19.59
CA ILE A 18 -2.16 -19.20 18.89
C ILE A 18 -0.91 -19.98 18.49
N VAL A 19 0.27 -19.38 18.59
CA VAL A 19 1.53 -19.96 18.13
C VAL A 19 2.49 -20.08 19.32
N ARG A 20 3.18 -21.20 19.41
CA ARG A 20 4.19 -21.42 20.47
C ARG A 20 5.35 -20.44 20.38
N GLU A 21 5.89 -20.09 21.54
CA GLU A 21 6.96 -19.09 21.67
C GLU A 21 8.19 -19.38 20.79
N ALA A 22 8.53 -20.64 20.60
CA ALA A 22 9.66 -21.04 19.76
C ALA A 22 9.49 -20.62 18.30
N GLU A 23 8.27 -20.71 17.75
CA GLU A 23 7.98 -20.28 16.38
C GLU A 23 7.95 -18.76 16.27
N LEU A 24 7.46 -18.05 17.30
CA LEU A 24 7.40 -16.58 17.33
C LEU A 24 8.80 -15.95 17.21
N LYS A 25 9.82 -16.59 17.80
CA LYS A 25 11.20 -16.06 17.87
C LYS A 25 12.09 -16.55 16.73
N THR A 26 11.65 -17.52 15.94
CA THR A 26 12.44 -18.07 14.84
C THR A 26 12.17 -17.30 13.54
N PRO A 27 13.22 -16.81 12.84
CA PRO A 27 13.04 -16.17 11.54
C PRO A 27 12.39 -17.13 10.53
N MET A 28 11.20 -16.76 10.04
CA MET A 28 10.43 -17.57 9.11
C MET A 28 10.87 -17.40 7.65
N GLY A 29 11.44 -16.26 7.32
CA GLY A 29 11.84 -15.91 5.96
C GLY A 29 12.71 -16.95 5.26
N PRO A 30 13.78 -17.49 5.89
CA PRO A 30 14.65 -18.50 5.26
C PRO A 30 13.92 -19.78 4.81
N VAL A 31 12.81 -20.13 5.47
CA VAL A 31 11.99 -21.29 5.12
C VAL A 31 10.98 -20.93 4.04
N LEU A 32 10.29 -19.81 4.20
CA LEU A 32 9.30 -19.34 3.23
C LEU A 32 9.90 -19.06 1.86
N LEU A 33 11.11 -18.50 1.79
CA LEU A 33 11.81 -18.23 0.53
C LEU A 33 12.13 -19.50 -0.27
N LYS A 34 12.17 -20.68 0.38
CA LYS A 34 12.31 -21.97 -0.29
C LYS A 34 10.99 -22.47 -0.89
N MET A 35 9.86 -21.89 -0.51
CA MET A 35 8.52 -22.31 -0.91
C MET A 35 8.25 -23.81 -0.69
N ASP A 36 8.81 -24.37 0.38
CA ASP A 36 8.71 -25.78 0.74
C ASP A 36 7.69 -25.96 1.87
N GLU A 37 6.49 -26.42 1.54
CA GLU A 37 5.41 -26.65 2.50
C GLU A 37 5.78 -27.67 3.57
N LYS A 38 6.53 -28.72 3.20
CA LYS A 38 6.92 -29.74 4.15
C LYS A 38 7.90 -29.19 5.18
N LEU A 39 8.90 -28.47 4.71
CA LEU A 39 9.86 -27.81 5.60
C LEU A 39 9.16 -26.78 6.49
N MET A 40 8.17 -26.06 5.96
CA MET A 40 7.37 -25.11 6.71
C MET A 40 6.58 -25.82 7.82
N ALA A 41 5.93 -26.94 7.52
CA ALA A 41 5.17 -27.72 8.49
C ALA A 41 6.07 -28.38 9.56
N GLU A 42 7.30 -28.73 9.22
CA GLU A 42 8.28 -29.29 10.17
C GLU A 42 8.81 -28.24 11.14
N GLN A 43 9.12 -27.04 10.66
CA GLN A 43 9.75 -26.00 11.48
C GLN A 43 8.75 -25.05 12.15
N PHE A 44 7.59 -24.84 11.53
CA PHE A 44 6.54 -23.90 11.96
C PHE A 44 5.16 -24.59 11.93
N PRO A 45 4.95 -25.65 12.71
CA PRO A 45 3.70 -26.42 12.65
C PRO A 45 2.47 -25.63 13.06
N ASP A 46 2.55 -24.74 14.06
CA ASP A 46 1.41 -23.93 14.49
C ASP A 46 1.06 -22.87 13.43
N ILE A 47 2.05 -22.18 12.89
CA ILE A 47 1.84 -21.20 11.83
C ILE A 47 1.28 -21.90 10.58
N THR A 48 1.81 -23.08 10.23
CA THR A 48 1.35 -23.85 9.06
C THR A 48 -0.10 -24.31 9.23
N TYR A 49 -0.49 -24.72 10.44
CA TYR A 49 -1.87 -25.08 10.74
C TYR A 49 -2.85 -23.91 10.48
N HIS A 50 -2.41 -22.70 10.73
CA HIS A 50 -3.17 -21.47 10.46
C HIS A 50 -2.97 -20.92 9.04
N TRP A 51 -2.31 -21.65 8.15
CA TRP A 51 -2.08 -21.26 6.76
C TRP A 51 -2.88 -22.12 5.80
N VAL A 52 -4.15 -21.75 5.57
CA VAL A 52 -5.10 -22.55 4.76
C VAL A 52 -4.74 -22.59 3.27
N GLU A 53 -4.08 -21.56 2.77
CA GLU A 53 -3.79 -21.43 1.35
C GLU A 53 -2.29 -21.21 1.11
N PHE A 54 -1.45 -22.19 1.45
CA PHE A 54 -0.05 -22.19 1.06
C PHE A 54 0.07 -22.54 -0.43
N LEU A 55 -0.41 -21.64 -1.29
CA LEU A 55 -0.29 -21.84 -2.72
C LEU A 55 0.97 -21.15 -3.25
N PRO A 56 1.81 -21.84 -4.06
CA PRO A 56 3.01 -21.26 -4.66
C PRO A 56 2.76 -19.95 -5.42
N SER A 57 1.56 -19.78 -5.97
CA SER A 57 1.17 -18.56 -6.69
C SER A 57 0.84 -17.37 -5.77
N ARG A 58 0.53 -17.59 -4.50
CA ARG A 58 0.12 -16.53 -3.55
C ARG A 58 1.27 -16.05 -2.69
N LEU A 59 2.09 -16.98 -2.23
CA LEU A 59 3.27 -16.67 -1.43
C LEU A 59 4.25 -15.71 -2.13
N PRO A 60 4.63 -15.89 -3.41
CA PRO A 60 5.50 -14.93 -4.10
C PRO A 60 4.98 -13.50 -4.11
N GLN A 61 3.68 -13.31 -4.31
CA GLN A 61 3.07 -11.98 -4.28
C GLN A 61 3.16 -11.33 -2.90
N MET A 62 2.89 -12.11 -1.84
CA MET A 62 2.99 -11.64 -0.46
C MET A 62 4.43 -11.29 -0.10
N LEU A 63 5.39 -12.14 -0.45
CA LEU A 63 6.83 -11.91 -0.23
C LEU A 63 7.33 -10.69 -1.02
N SER A 64 6.99 -10.59 -2.30
CA SER A 64 7.38 -9.45 -3.15
C SER A 64 6.90 -8.11 -2.59
N ARG A 65 5.67 -8.05 -2.08
CA ARG A 65 5.13 -6.82 -1.48
C ARG A 65 5.77 -6.52 -0.14
N GLY A 66 5.89 -7.52 0.74
CA GLY A 66 6.48 -7.36 2.07
C GLY A 66 7.97 -7.00 2.03
N SER A 67 8.73 -7.54 1.06
CA SER A 67 10.17 -7.28 0.91
C SER A 67 10.51 -5.82 0.60
N ALA A 68 9.53 -5.01 0.25
CA ALA A 68 9.70 -3.57 0.11
C ALA A 68 9.83 -2.84 1.46
N PHE A 69 9.36 -3.45 2.53
CA PHE A 69 9.27 -2.83 3.84
C PHE A 69 10.26 -3.40 4.85
N ASP A 70 10.75 -4.63 4.63
CA ASP A 70 11.79 -5.24 5.47
C ASP A 70 12.58 -6.32 4.71
N ASN A 71 13.74 -6.68 5.25
CA ASN A 71 14.49 -7.86 4.81
C ASN A 71 13.84 -9.13 5.38
N LEU A 72 12.88 -9.67 4.65
CA LEU A 72 12.08 -10.82 5.07
C LEU A 72 12.93 -12.08 5.35
N ALA A 73 14.13 -12.18 4.77
CA ALA A 73 15.03 -13.30 5.05
C ALA A 73 15.61 -13.28 6.48
N GLN A 74 15.59 -12.12 7.14
CA GLN A 74 16.14 -11.92 8.48
C GLN A 74 15.08 -11.50 9.51
N ALA A 75 13.85 -11.27 9.05
CA ALA A 75 12.76 -10.85 9.91
C ALA A 75 12.29 -12.00 10.82
N ASP A 76 12.13 -11.71 12.11
CA ASP A 76 11.32 -12.54 12.99
C ASP A 76 9.83 -12.46 12.58
N LEU A 77 8.98 -13.20 13.27
CA LEU A 77 7.56 -13.25 12.91
C LEU A 77 6.88 -11.88 13.02
N GLU A 78 7.24 -11.06 14.00
CA GLU A 78 6.66 -9.72 14.19
C GLU A 78 6.97 -8.83 12.99
N ARG A 79 8.24 -8.64 12.69
CA ARG A 79 8.71 -7.84 11.55
C ARG A 79 8.19 -8.38 10.22
N PHE A 80 8.19 -9.71 10.07
CA PHE A 80 7.65 -10.36 8.87
C PHE A 80 6.16 -10.04 8.67
N THR A 81 5.37 -10.17 9.74
CA THR A 81 3.93 -9.89 9.72
C THR A 81 3.65 -8.41 9.39
N GLU A 82 4.39 -7.50 10.03
CA GLU A 82 4.26 -6.07 9.80
C GLU A 82 4.62 -5.69 8.36
N ALA A 83 5.73 -6.20 7.83
CA ALA A 83 6.16 -5.92 6.46
C ALA A 83 5.16 -6.44 5.42
N VAL A 84 4.65 -7.65 5.60
CA VAL A 84 3.62 -8.23 4.72
C VAL A 84 2.32 -7.44 4.81
N ALA A 85 1.91 -7.02 6.01
CA ALA A 85 0.71 -6.21 6.22
C ALA A 85 0.85 -4.82 5.59
N ALA A 86 2.03 -4.19 5.66
CA ALA A 86 2.31 -2.92 5.01
C ALA A 86 2.23 -3.04 3.48
N GLY A 87 2.84 -4.07 2.90
CA GLY A 87 2.79 -4.33 1.46
C GLY A 87 1.37 -4.64 0.95
N ALA A 88 0.60 -5.38 1.71
CA ALA A 88 -0.81 -5.61 1.41
C ALA A 88 -1.62 -4.31 1.52
N GLY A 89 -1.39 -3.51 2.57
CA GLY A 89 -2.06 -2.23 2.79
C GLY A 89 -1.85 -1.25 1.64
N GLU A 90 -0.60 -1.10 1.18
CA GLU A 90 -0.28 -0.26 0.02
C GLU A 90 -1.02 -0.72 -1.24
N PHE A 91 -1.03 -2.03 -1.52
CA PHE A 91 -1.78 -2.60 -2.64
C PHE A 91 -3.28 -2.29 -2.55
N TYR A 92 -3.88 -2.45 -1.38
CA TYR A 92 -5.30 -2.16 -1.17
C TYR A 92 -5.60 -0.66 -1.33
N LYS A 93 -4.76 0.21 -0.79
CA LYS A 93 -4.89 1.66 -0.92
C LYS A 93 -4.88 2.10 -2.39
N ILE A 94 -3.83 1.75 -3.13
CA ILE A 94 -3.67 2.16 -4.53
C ILE A 94 -4.81 1.64 -5.40
N SER A 95 -5.25 0.40 -5.18
CA SER A 95 -6.36 -0.16 -5.94
C SER A 95 -7.71 0.51 -5.60
N ALA A 96 -7.94 0.88 -4.34
CA ALA A 96 -9.14 1.62 -3.95
C ALA A 96 -9.13 3.04 -4.55
N GLU A 97 -7.99 3.71 -4.54
CA GLU A 97 -7.80 5.02 -5.16
C GLU A 97 -8.03 4.96 -6.68
N ALA A 98 -7.46 3.96 -7.36
CA ALA A 98 -7.66 3.75 -8.80
C ALA A 98 -9.13 3.44 -9.14
N ALA A 99 -9.82 2.64 -8.33
CA ALA A 99 -11.22 2.34 -8.52
C ALA A 99 -12.12 3.57 -8.36
N ARG A 100 -11.85 4.42 -7.36
CA ARG A 100 -12.56 5.69 -7.15
C ARG A 100 -12.28 6.70 -8.26
N HIS A 101 -11.03 6.78 -8.71
CA HIS A 101 -10.65 7.65 -9.81
C HIS A 101 -11.33 7.26 -11.13
N ALA A 102 -11.57 5.97 -11.34
CA ALA A 102 -12.25 5.46 -12.54
C ALA A 102 -13.78 5.63 -12.53
N TYR A 103 -14.36 6.27 -11.53
CA TYR A 103 -15.79 6.60 -11.53
C TYR A 103 -16.10 7.62 -12.66
N PRO A 104 -17.23 7.53 -13.40
CA PRO A 104 -18.32 6.55 -13.24
C PRO A 104 -18.12 5.22 -13.98
N THR A 105 -17.02 5.03 -14.71
CA THR A 105 -16.76 3.79 -15.48
C THR A 105 -16.64 2.59 -14.55
N ASN A 106 -16.10 2.77 -13.34
CA ASN A 106 -16.07 1.77 -12.28
C ASN A 106 -17.00 2.20 -11.14
N GLY A 107 -18.09 1.49 -10.92
CA GLY A 107 -19.07 1.79 -9.86
C GLY A 107 -18.68 1.33 -8.47
N GLY A 108 -17.53 0.65 -8.30
CA GLY A 108 -17.09 0.20 -6.98
C GLY A 108 -16.10 -0.96 -6.99
N LEU A 109 -15.59 -1.24 -5.80
CA LEU A 109 -14.64 -2.31 -5.53
C LEU A 109 -15.08 -3.06 -4.27
N LEU A 110 -15.34 -4.36 -4.38
CA LEU A 110 -15.79 -5.19 -3.27
C LEU A 110 -14.64 -6.06 -2.76
N PHE A 111 -14.33 -5.93 -1.48
CA PHE A 111 -13.26 -6.68 -0.86
C PHE A 111 -13.66 -8.13 -0.59
N TRP A 112 -12.83 -9.05 -0.94
CA TRP A 112 -12.86 -10.44 -0.54
C TRP A 112 -11.67 -10.70 0.39
N VAL A 113 -11.84 -10.89 1.69
CA VAL A 113 -13.04 -10.77 2.53
C VAL A 113 -12.80 -9.75 3.66
N TRP A 114 -13.88 -9.24 4.26
CA TRP A 114 -13.78 -8.32 5.39
C TRP A 114 -13.11 -8.99 6.59
N LYS A 115 -13.58 -10.16 6.99
CA LYS A 115 -13.09 -10.90 8.16
C LYS A 115 -13.19 -12.40 7.95
N ARG A 116 -12.18 -13.14 8.37
CA ARG A 116 -12.24 -14.60 8.49
C ARG A 116 -12.80 -15.02 9.85
N PRO A 117 -13.48 -16.19 9.95
CA PRO A 117 -14.08 -16.65 11.21
C PRO A 117 -13.06 -17.15 12.23
N TRP A 118 -11.83 -17.42 11.84
CA TRP A 118 -10.74 -17.89 12.68
C TRP A 118 -9.39 -17.30 12.22
N PRO A 119 -8.36 -17.24 13.09
CA PRO A 119 -7.09 -16.66 12.71
C PRO A 119 -6.39 -17.50 11.65
N VAL A 120 -6.12 -16.93 10.49
CA VAL A 120 -5.56 -17.63 9.33
C VAL A 120 -4.78 -16.68 8.43
N VAL A 121 -3.71 -17.19 7.80
CA VAL A 121 -3.05 -16.50 6.70
C VAL A 121 -3.93 -16.62 5.46
N ALA A 122 -4.59 -15.56 5.09
CA ALA A 122 -5.53 -15.54 3.97
C ALA A 122 -5.81 -14.11 3.49
N ILE A 123 -6.70 -13.97 2.54
CA ILE A 123 -7.25 -12.68 2.13
C ILE A 123 -8.20 -12.20 3.24
N GLN A 124 -7.83 -11.12 3.94
CA GLN A 124 -8.65 -10.52 5.00
C GLN A 124 -8.21 -9.09 5.31
N ILE A 125 -9.14 -8.28 5.79
CA ILE A 125 -8.90 -6.89 6.24
C ILE A 125 -8.80 -6.85 7.76
N VAL A 126 -9.66 -7.61 8.44
CA VAL A 126 -9.67 -7.82 9.90
C VAL A 126 -9.45 -9.30 10.14
N ASP A 127 -8.61 -9.66 11.08
CA ASP A 127 -8.30 -11.05 11.37
C ASP A 127 -9.39 -11.79 12.19
N GLY A 128 -9.19 -13.07 12.42
CA GLY A 128 -10.16 -13.93 13.11
C GLY A 128 -10.51 -13.46 14.53
N PHE A 129 -9.59 -12.81 15.24
CA PHE A 129 -9.80 -12.27 16.58
C PHE A 129 -10.37 -10.84 16.59
N GLY A 130 -10.55 -10.26 15.39
CA GLY A 130 -11.10 -8.91 15.26
C GLY A 130 -10.03 -7.83 15.31
N GLN A 131 -8.75 -8.19 15.21
CA GLN A 131 -7.66 -7.23 15.14
C GLN A 131 -7.59 -6.65 13.72
N PRO A 132 -7.62 -5.32 13.56
CA PRO A 132 -7.45 -4.68 12.28
C PRO A 132 -6.00 -4.77 11.84
N SER A 133 -5.76 -5.24 10.61
CA SER A 133 -4.44 -5.20 9.98
C SER A 133 -4.13 -3.80 9.43
N GLN A 134 -2.89 -3.57 8.96
CA GLN A 134 -2.54 -2.34 8.25
C GLN A 134 -3.48 -2.08 7.06
N VAL A 135 -3.96 -3.15 6.41
CA VAL A 135 -4.94 -3.06 5.31
C VAL A 135 -6.20 -2.29 5.73
N TYR A 136 -6.73 -2.55 6.93
CA TYR A 136 -7.91 -1.84 7.43
C TYR A 136 -7.70 -0.32 7.44
N TYR A 137 -6.57 0.13 7.94
CA TYR A 137 -6.29 1.55 8.06
C TYR A 137 -6.05 2.20 6.70
N GLU A 138 -5.36 1.52 5.79
CA GLU A 138 -5.12 2.03 4.43
C GLU A 138 -6.43 2.11 3.62
N VAL A 139 -7.28 1.10 3.71
CA VAL A 139 -8.61 1.12 3.10
C VAL A 139 -9.46 2.25 3.69
N LYS A 140 -9.49 2.38 5.02
CA LYS A 140 -10.24 3.45 5.70
C LYS A 140 -9.81 4.84 5.21
N ARG A 141 -8.51 5.07 5.03
CA ARG A 141 -7.97 6.33 4.51
C ARG A 141 -8.34 6.52 3.04
N ALA A 142 -8.10 5.51 2.20
CA ALA A 142 -8.39 5.58 0.76
C ALA A 142 -9.88 5.82 0.45
N TYR A 143 -10.79 5.48 1.38
CA TYR A 143 -12.22 5.77 1.28
C TYR A 143 -12.64 7.07 1.99
N SER A 144 -11.72 7.81 2.60
CA SER A 144 -12.07 9.12 3.16
C SER A 144 -12.31 10.16 2.06
N SER A 145 -13.01 11.24 2.39
CA SER A 145 -13.35 12.32 1.47
C SER A 145 -13.29 13.68 2.20
N PRO A 146 -12.58 14.68 1.61
CA PRO A 146 -11.74 14.59 0.41
C PRO A 146 -10.43 13.82 0.68
N TRP A 147 -9.86 13.21 -0.37
CA TRP A 147 -8.63 12.41 -0.26
C TRP A 147 -7.64 12.74 -1.38
N PRO A 148 -6.42 13.21 -1.08
CA PRO A 148 -5.40 13.47 -2.09
C PRO A 148 -4.76 12.16 -2.55
N CYS A 149 -4.65 11.95 -3.85
CA CYS A 149 -4.01 10.78 -4.40
C CYS A 149 -3.13 11.08 -5.61
N LEU A 150 -2.20 10.16 -5.86
CA LEU A 150 -1.41 10.10 -7.09
C LEU A 150 -1.93 8.97 -7.98
N GLN A 151 -1.65 9.07 -9.26
CA GLN A 151 -1.76 7.95 -10.18
C GLN A 151 -0.37 7.59 -10.71
N PRO A 152 0.43 6.86 -9.92
CA PRO A 152 1.72 6.42 -10.36
C PRO A 152 1.56 5.39 -11.48
N PRO A 153 2.34 5.47 -12.57
CA PRO A 153 2.31 4.48 -13.64
C PRO A 153 2.81 3.11 -13.15
N HIS A 154 3.68 3.09 -12.17
CA HIS A 154 4.23 1.91 -11.49
C HIS A 154 4.77 2.29 -10.12
N LEU A 155 5.22 1.30 -9.33
CA LEU A 155 5.75 1.51 -7.98
C LEU A 155 7.27 1.35 -7.88
N ASN A 156 7.91 0.87 -8.96
CA ASN A 156 9.34 0.60 -8.98
C ASN A 156 10.01 1.53 -9.99
N TYR A 157 11.06 2.21 -9.55
CA TYR A 157 11.79 3.22 -10.32
C TYR A 157 13.29 2.96 -10.32
N VAL A 158 14.01 3.71 -11.13
CA VAL A 158 15.47 3.73 -11.14
C VAL A 158 15.94 5.10 -10.66
N ALA A 159 17.01 5.14 -9.88
CA ALA A 159 17.63 6.39 -9.45
C ALA A 159 17.95 7.28 -10.67
N GLY A 160 17.66 8.58 -10.57
CA GLY A 160 17.82 9.52 -11.67
C GLY A 160 16.73 9.46 -12.76
N GLU A 161 15.76 8.57 -12.66
CA GLU A 161 14.64 8.49 -13.62
C GLU A 161 13.76 9.73 -13.54
N PRO A 162 13.46 10.41 -14.68
CA PRO A 162 12.51 11.52 -14.68
C PRO A 162 11.09 10.99 -14.53
N VAL A 163 10.35 11.54 -13.58
CA VAL A 163 8.99 11.13 -13.23
C VAL A 163 8.06 12.31 -13.24
N THR A 164 6.86 12.10 -13.79
CA THR A 164 5.74 13.04 -13.68
C THR A 164 4.53 12.29 -13.14
N MET A 165 3.95 12.79 -12.05
CA MET A 165 2.78 12.19 -11.41
C MET A 165 1.69 13.24 -11.24
N PRO A 166 0.50 13.04 -11.85
CA PRO A 166 -0.63 13.93 -11.59
C PRO A 166 -1.17 13.71 -10.17
N VAL A 167 -1.50 14.79 -9.50
CA VAL A 167 -2.21 14.78 -8.23
C VAL A 167 -3.71 14.88 -8.51
N HIS A 168 -4.51 14.15 -7.78
CA HIS A 168 -5.96 14.24 -7.80
C HIS A 168 -6.51 14.33 -6.39
N VAL A 169 -7.70 14.89 -6.23
CA VAL A 169 -8.45 14.82 -4.99
C VAL A 169 -9.73 14.03 -5.22
N LEU A 170 -9.81 12.87 -4.61
CA LEU A 170 -11.00 12.02 -4.66
C LEU A 170 -12.05 12.56 -3.69
N THR A 171 -13.27 12.72 -4.17
CA THR A 171 -14.36 13.29 -3.35
C THR A 171 -15.68 12.59 -3.66
N ASP A 172 -16.55 12.53 -2.67
CA ASP A 172 -17.93 12.02 -2.76
C ASP A 172 -18.96 13.16 -2.68
N ARG A 173 -18.50 14.41 -2.70
CA ARG A 173 -19.31 15.63 -2.69
C ARG A 173 -18.56 16.76 -3.40
N PRO A 174 -19.26 17.81 -3.87
CA PRO A 174 -18.60 18.98 -4.43
C PRO A 174 -17.55 19.52 -3.47
N LEU A 175 -16.43 19.97 -4.02
CA LEU A 175 -15.38 20.64 -3.26
C LEU A 175 -15.63 22.14 -3.30
N ASP A 176 -15.72 22.75 -2.14
CA ASP A 176 -15.64 24.20 -2.00
C ASP A 176 -14.23 24.67 -2.41
N GLY A 177 -14.13 25.86 -2.98
CA GLY A 177 -12.83 26.41 -3.35
C GLY A 177 -11.91 26.62 -2.14
N GLY A 178 -10.60 26.69 -2.39
CA GLY A 178 -9.59 26.99 -1.37
C GLY A 178 -8.82 25.78 -0.82
N LEU A 179 -9.10 24.56 -1.30
CA LEU A 179 -8.24 23.42 -1.01
C LEU A 179 -6.89 23.57 -1.72
N ARG A 180 -5.84 23.16 -1.04
CA ARG A 180 -4.47 23.15 -1.55
C ARG A 180 -3.79 21.84 -1.20
N VAL A 181 -2.94 21.37 -2.09
CA VAL A 181 -2.03 20.26 -1.81
C VAL A 181 -0.63 20.80 -1.54
N HIS A 182 -0.05 20.34 -0.44
CA HIS A 182 1.36 20.45 -0.16
C HIS A 182 1.97 19.06 -0.41
N ALA A 183 2.91 18.97 -1.35
CA ALA A 183 3.56 17.72 -1.70
C ALA A 183 5.05 17.77 -1.36
N ARG A 184 5.59 16.65 -0.87
CA ARG A 184 7.02 16.51 -0.56
C ARG A 184 7.58 15.23 -1.14
N LEU A 185 8.72 15.33 -1.81
CA LEU A 185 9.59 14.20 -2.14
C LEU A 185 10.56 13.99 -0.98
N VAL A 186 10.56 12.80 -0.41
CA VAL A 186 11.32 12.47 0.79
C VAL A 186 12.20 11.25 0.51
N GLY A 187 13.49 11.35 0.81
CA GLY A 187 14.45 10.27 0.67
C GLY A 187 14.28 9.16 1.73
N SER A 188 15.01 8.07 1.58
CA SER A 188 15.03 6.96 2.53
C SER A 188 15.55 7.33 3.92
N ASP A 189 16.32 8.38 4.02
CA ASP A 189 16.82 8.99 5.26
C ASP A 189 15.79 9.94 5.93
N LEU A 190 14.57 10.01 5.40
CA LEU A 190 13.45 10.85 5.83
C LEU A 190 13.71 12.36 5.64
N THR A 191 14.71 12.76 4.88
CA THR A 191 14.93 14.16 4.54
C THR A 191 14.18 14.57 3.27
N THR A 192 13.65 15.79 3.27
CA THR A 192 12.92 16.34 2.12
C THR A 192 13.91 16.70 1.01
N ARG A 193 13.71 16.12 -0.18
CA ARG A 193 14.50 16.40 -1.39
C ARG A 193 13.86 17.51 -2.23
N ARG A 194 12.54 17.55 -2.27
CA ARG A 194 11.77 18.57 -2.98
C ARG A 194 10.48 18.89 -2.24
N ASP A 195 10.07 20.14 -2.32
CA ASP A 195 8.90 20.66 -1.63
C ASP A 195 8.06 21.48 -2.60
N TRP A 196 6.80 21.09 -2.81
CA TRP A 196 5.81 21.81 -3.60
C TRP A 196 4.75 22.38 -2.66
N LYS A 197 4.76 23.68 -2.47
CA LYS A 197 3.90 24.35 -1.50
C LYS A 197 2.63 24.89 -2.13
N ALA A 198 1.52 24.70 -1.42
CA ALA A 198 0.25 25.36 -1.66
C ALA A 198 -0.24 25.25 -3.13
N LEU A 199 -0.12 24.06 -3.73
CA LEU A 199 -0.62 23.79 -5.07
C LEU A 199 -2.15 23.82 -5.04
N PRO A 200 -2.81 24.70 -5.84
CA PRO A 200 -4.26 24.83 -5.80
C PRO A 200 -4.96 23.59 -6.37
N ILE A 201 -6.09 23.25 -5.77
CA ILE A 201 -7.03 22.26 -6.30
C ILE A 201 -8.23 23.01 -6.85
N GLU A 202 -8.65 22.64 -8.05
CA GLU A 202 -9.83 23.24 -8.68
C GLU A 202 -11.10 22.84 -7.92
N ALA A 203 -12.02 23.80 -7.78
CA ALA A 203 -13.33 23.50 -7.23
C ALA A 203 -14.09 22.58 -8.19
N THR A 204 -14.84 21.64 -7.63
CA THR A 204 -15.70 20.75 -8.42
C THR A 204 -17.16 21.04 -8.14
N SER A 205 -17.99 20.95 -9.17
CA SER A 205 -19.45 21.05 -9.05
C SER A 205 -20.11 19.70 -9.28
N MET A 206 -21.33 19.53 -8.81
CA MET A 206 -22.18 18.41 -9.25
C MET A 206 -22.42 18.52 -10.75
N GLY A 207 -22.20 17.44 -11.50
CA GLY A 207 -22.57 17.39 -12.91
C GLY A 207 -24.09 17.51 -13.10
N ASP A 208 -24.53 17.88 -14.30
CA ASP A 208 -25.94 18.13 -14.66
C ASP A 208 -26.89 16.97 -14.35
N ALA A 209 -26.37 15.75 -14.20
CA ALA A 209 -27.14 14.55 -13.84
C ALA A 209 -27.25 14.28 -12.33
N GLY A 210 -26.76 15.20 -11.48
CA GLY A 210 -26.68 14.96 -10.02
C GLY A 210 -25.66 13.87 -9.62
N SER A 211 -24.82 13.42 -10.56
CA SER A 211 -23.72 12.52 -10.26
C SER A 211 -22.58 13.28 -9.63
N LEU A 212 -21.95 12.66 -8.65
CA LEU A 212 -20.70 13.16 -8.09
C LEU A 212 -19.66 13.30 -9.20
N THR A 213 -18.96 14.40 -9.18
CA THR A 213 -17.86 14.62 -10.09
C THR A 213 -16.71 13.68 -9.76
N GLU A 214 -16.07 13.27 -10.81
CA GLU A 214 -14.81 12.58 -10.85
C GLU A 214 -13.75 13.20 -9.91
N ALA A 215 -12.62 12.55 -9.79
CA ALA A 215 -11.47 13.10 -9.10
C ALA A 215 -11.18 14.54 -9.58
N ALA A 216 -11.12 15.49 -8.66
CA ALA A 216 -10.72 16.85 -9.01
C ALA A 216 -9.26 16.82 -9.51
N PRO A 217 -8.98 17.35 -10.71
CA PRO A 217 -7.63 17.44 -11.20
C PRO A 217 -6.83 18.42 -10.33
N GLY A 218 -5.58 18.06 -10.09
CA GLY A 218 -4.61 18.87 -9.40
C GLY A 218 -3.35 19.06 -10.24
N PRO A 219 -2.29 19.61 -9.66
CA PRO A 219 -1.03 19.84 -10.35
C PRO A 219 -0.29 18.54 -10.63
N GLU A 220 0.65 18.62 -11.56
CA GLU A 220 1.62 17.55 -11.82
C GLU A 220 2.88 17.75 -10.97
N LEU A 221 3.33 16.68 -10.33
CA LEU A 221 4.61 16.62 -9.64
C LEU A 221 5.67 16.06 -10.60
N ALA A 222 6.54 16.94 -11.09
CA ALA A 222 7.68 16.53 -11.92
C ALA A 222 8.97 16.55 -11.09
N PHE A 223 9.71 15.44 -11.09
CA PHE A 223 10.96 15.29 -10.34
C PHE A 223 11.84 14.20 -10.96
N GLU A 224 13.09 14.14 -10.54
CA GLU A 224 13.96 13.01 -10.77
C GLU A 224 13.98 12.14 -9.51
N VAL A 225 13.97 10.82 -9.69
CA VAL A 225 14.09 9.87 -8.56
C VAL A 225 15.40 10.13 -7.84
N PRO A 226 15.39 10.30 -6.51
CA PRO A 226 16.62 10.61 -5.77
C PRO A 226 17.71 9.56 -5.96
N ASP A 227 18.95 9.99 -6.17
CA ASP A 227 20.10 9.09 -6.33
C ASP A 227 20.36 8.24 -5.09
N ASP A 228 20.05 8.75 -3.90
CA ASP A 228 20.14 8.04 -2.64
C ASP A 228 19.03 6.99 -2.46
N ALA A 229 18.03 6.99 -3.32
CA ALA A 229 17.02 5.93 -3.38
C ALA A 229 17.55 4.63 -4.04
N ALA A 230 18.73 4.66 -4.68
CA ALA A 230 19.32 3.48 -5.29
C ALA A 230 19.41 2.32 -4.27
N ARG A 231 18.80 1.18 -4.60
CA ARG A 231 18.67 -0.01 -3.74
C ARG A 231 17.82 0.17 -2.48
N ALA A 232 16.99 1.20 -2.44
CA ALA A 232 16.16 1.52 -1.30
C ALA A 232 14.76 1.93 -1.75
N PHE A 233 14.25 2.96 -1.15
CA PHE A 233 12.93 3.52 -1.41
C PHE A 233 12.97 5.04 -1.21
N PHE A 234 11.96 5.69 -1.74
CA PHE A 234 11.65 7.09 -1.47
C PHE A 234 10.16 7.27 -1.26
N PHE A 235 9.77 8.40 -0.72
CA PHE A 235 8.36 8.67 -0.45
C PHE A 235 7.89 9.91 -1.20
N VAL A 236 6.61 9.91 -1.57
CA VAL A 236 5.88 11.13 -1.88
C VAL A 236 4.77 11.30 -0.85
N VAL A 237 4.83 12.41 -0.13
CA VAL A 237 3.88 12.78 0.91
C VAL A 237 2.97 13.86 0.36
N LEU A 238 1.66 13.65 0.44
CA LEU A 238 0.64 14.63 0.09
C LEU A 238 -0.10 15.06 1.34
N GLU A 239 -0.19 16.36 1.58
CA GLU A 239 -1.03 16.97 2.62
C GLU A 239 -2.06 17.87 1.95
N LEU A 240 -3.33 17.55 2.13
CA LEU A 240 -4.43 18.39 1.68
C LEU A 240 -4.79 19.36 2.80
N THR A 241 -4.77 20.65 2.51
CA THR A 241 -5.12 21.71 3.46
C THR A 241 -6.34 22.49 3.00
N ASP A 242 -7.09 23.05 3.93
CA ASP A 242 -8.20 23.99 3.70
C ASP A 242 -7.71 25.44 3.59
N ALA A 243 -8.65 26.35 3.44
CA ALA A 243 -8.38 27.78 3.33
C ALA A 243 -7.74 28.41 4.58
N SER A 244 -7.82 27.72 5.73
CA SER A 244 -7.18 28.12 7.00
C SER A 244 -5.81 27.50 7.20
N ASP A 245 -5.27 26.78 6.19
CA ASP A 245 -4.05 25.98 6.22
C ASP A 245 -4.11 24.80 7.20
N SER A 246 -5.32 24.40 7.63
CA SER A 246 -5.51 23.20 8.45
C SER A 246 -5.43 21.95 7.58
N VAL A 247 -4.65 20.95 8.03
CA VAL A 247 -4.54 19.66 7.32
C VAL A 247 -5.82 18.86 7.47
N VAL A 248 -6.51 18.60 6.36
CA VAL A 248 -7.75 17.81 6.30
C VAL A 248 -7.53 16.37 5.92
N ALA A 249 -6.45 16.08 5.17
CA ALA A 249 -6.05 14.72 4.83
C ALA A 249 -4.56 14.62 4.55
N ARG A 250 -3.97 13.44 4.77
CA ARG A 250 -2.57 13.13 4.45
C ARG A 250 -2.49 11.75 3.81
N ASN A 251 -1.74 11.67 2.70
CA ASN A 251 -1.44 10.42 2.02
C ASN A 251 0.08 10.27 1.83
N VAL A 252 0.57 9.05 1.90
CA VAL A 252 2.00 8.73 1.72
C VAL A 252 2.11 7.58 0.75
N TYR A 253 2.95 7.72 -0.25
CA TYR A 253 3.31 6.67 -1.19
C TYR A 253 4.75 6.25 -0.96
N THR A 254 4.97 4.93 -0.94
CA THR A 254 6.30 4.33 -0.88
C THR A 254 6.67 3.82 -2.27
N PHE A 255 7.67 4.41 -2.88
CA PHE A 255 8.21 3.98 -4.16
C PHE A 255 9.56 3.30 -3.96
N ARG A 256 9.88 2.36 -4.82
CA ARG A 256 11.02 1.45 -4.66
C ARG A 256 12.03 1.63 -5.78
N CYS A 257 13.30 1.44 -5.44
CA CYS A 257 14.39 1.36 -6.40
C CYS A 257 15.11 0.01 -6.26
N PRO A 258 14.48 -1.10 -6.67
CA PRO A 258 15.10 -2.41 -6.54
C PRO A 258 16.31 -2.52 -7.48
N PRO A 259 17.43 -3.11 -7.00
CA PRO A 259 18.67 -3.19 -7.79
C PRO A 259 18.50 -3.93 -9.12
N GLN A 260 17.53 -4.84 -9.22
CA GLN A 260 17.25 -5.60 -10.43
C GLN A 260 16.71 -4.75 -11.57
N LEU A 261 16.14 -3.57 -11.29
CA LEU A 261 15.66 -2.66 -12.34
C LEU A 261 16.79 -1.93 -13.08
N GLU A 262 18.02 -1.99 -12.60
CA GLU A 262 19.19 -1.53 -13.34
C GLU A 262 19.46 -2.43 -14.56
N ASP A 263 18.98 -3.70 -14.55
CA ASP A 263 19.04 -4.62 -15.68
C ASP A 263 17.90 -4.34 -16.67
N ALA A 264 18.27 -3.97 -17.90
CA ALA A 264 17.32 -3.67 -18.99
C ALA A 264 16.43 -4.87 -19.36
N ALA A 265 16.91 -6.09 -19.21
CA ALA A 265 16.14 -7.30 -19.48
C ALA A 265 15.06 -7.51 -18.44
N PHE A 266 15.34 -7.19 -17.17
CA PHE A 266 14.38 -7.26 -16.09
C PHE A 266 13.30 -6.18 -16.22
N ARG A 267 13.65 -4.97 -16.65
CA ARG A 267 12.67 -3.89 -16.92
C ARG A 267 11.67 -4.26 -18.01
N ALA A 268 12.12 -4.97 -19.03
CA ALA A 268 11.25 -5.39 -20.15
C ALA A 268 10.26 -6.49 -19.77
N ALA A 269 10.48 -7.17 -18.65
CA ALA A 269 9.63 -8.26 -18.15
C ALA A 269 8.62 -7.79 -17.06
N TYR A 270 8.76 -6.56 -16.53
CA TYR A 270 7.89 -5.94 -15.53
C TYR A 270 7.12 -4.74 -16.08
#